data_79a829d6f16708eaea56101809ed05fa
#
_entry.id   79a829d6f16708eaea56101809ed05fa
#
_cell.length_a   1.000
_cell.length_b   1.000
_cell.length_c   1.000
_cell.angle_alpha   90.00
_cell.angle_beta   90.00
_cell.angle_gamma   90.00
#
_symmetry.space_group_name_H-M   'P 1'
#
loop_
_entity.id
_entity.type
_entity.pdbx_description
1 polymer ?
#
loop_
_entity_poly.entity_id
_entity_poly.type
_entity_poly.pdbx_seq_one_letter_code
_entity_poly.pdbx_strand_id
1 'polypeptide(L)'
;MKKIAIIAFLLTVCVAAGRAQESRQDISLSGTGLIEPFIASSTDVQVSSNRAFGALLSYRFMLTPSSALEVNYGMTYENNIHFYANPNRYNVLTRTQEISGAYVRSFTYRKFNPFVEAGPAAFIFLPIRNSGTTSLDVKQETQLGAIYGAGIAYEISPSFDIRAEYRGMITKVPTFDYSVLNTNKWYNIYNPTLGVAYHF
;
A
#
# COMPACT_ATOMS: atom_id res chain seq x y z
N MET A 1 20.22 -18.75 17.28
CA MET A 1 20.36 -17.91 18.49
C MET A 1 21.11 -16.60 18.22
N LYS A 2 22.29 -16.57 17.57
CA LYS A 2 23.05 -15.30 17.29
C LYS A 2 22.25 -14.27 16.47
N LYS A 3 21.47 -14.66 15.48
CA LYS A 3 20.65 -13.76 14.66
C LYS A 3 19.51 -13.09 15.44
N ILE A 4 18.89 -13.81 16.38
CA ILE A 4 17.82 -13.27 17.24
C ILE A 4 18.39 -12.26 18.24
N ALA A 5 19.58 -12.52 18.77
CA ALA A 5 20.28 -11.61 19.68
C ALA A 5 20.68 -10.29 18.97
N ILE A 6 21.08 -10.34 17.70
CA ILE A 6 21.41 -9.15 16.90
C ILE A 6 20.16 -8.31 16.65
N ILE A 7 19.03 -8.96 16.30
CA ILE A 7 17.75 -8.26 16.09
C ILE A 7 17.26 -7.63 17.39
N ALA A 8 17.33 -8.33 18.51
CA ALA A 8 16.95 -7.81 19.82
C ALA A 8 17.87 -6.65 20.24
N PHE A 9 19.16 -6.74 19.96
CA PHE A 9 20.12 -5.66 20.26
C PHE A 9 19.87 -4.43 19.38
N LEU A 10 19.59 -4.61 18.08
CA LEU A 10 19.22 -3.50 17.20
C LEU A 10 17.91 -2.82 17.64
N LEU A 11 16.91 -3.60 18.06
CA LEU A 11 15.66 -3.06 18.59
C LEU A 11 15.88 -2.27 19.90
N THR A 12 16.74 -2.75 20.81
CA THR A 12 17.06 -2.03 22.07
C THR A 12 17.87 -0.76 21.84
N VAL A 13 18.78 -0.73 20.89
CA VAL A 13 19.54 0.47 20.53
C VAL A 13 18.63 1.55 19.91
N CYS A 14 17.65 1.17 19.08
CA CYS A 14 16.66 2.10 18.52
C CYS A 14 15.79 2.74 19.62
N VAL A 15 15.41 2.00 20.66
CA VAL A 15 14.58 2.52 21.77
C VAL A 15 15.36 3.44 22.70
N ALA A 16 16.68 3.26 22.84
CA ALA A 16 17.51 4.08 23.73
C ALA A 16 17.82 5.47 23.16
N ALA A 17 17.82 5.64 21.85
CA ALA A 17 18.09 6.93 21.18
C ALA A 17 16.93 7.93 21.26
N GLY A 18 15.71 7.47 21.61
CA GLY A 18 14.48 8.26 21.51
C GLY A 18 14.12 9.14 22.72
N ARG A 19 14.94 9.21 23.79
CA ARG A 19 14.52 9.90 25.02
C ARG A 19 14.90 11.39 25.12
N ALA A 20 15.44 12.02 24.10
CA ALA A 20 15.99 13.40 24.21
C ALA A 20 15.55 14.37 23.10
N GLN A 21 14.68 14.01 22.18
CA GLN A 21 14.23 14.90 21.12
C GLN A 21 12.70 14.82 20.99
N GLU A 22 12.05 15.97 20.70
CA GLU A 22 10.68 15.98 20.21
C GLU A 22 10.55 14.87 19.17
N SER A 23 9.57 13.99 19.35
CA SER A 23 9.39 12.80 18.50
C SER A 23 9.21 13.21 17.04
N ARG A 24 10.30 13.14 16.28
CA ARG A 24 10.31 13.51 14.85
C ARG A 24 10.06 12.33 13.92
N GLN A 25 9.81 11.18 14.49
CA GLN A 25 9.68 9.94 13.73
C GLN A 25 8.49 9.15 14.26
N ASP A 26 7.79 8.51 13.37
CA ASP A 26 6.79 7.53 13.74
C ASP A 26 6.83 6.31 12.83
N ILE A 27 6.39 5.19 13.37
CA ILE A 27 6.17 3.96 12.65
C ILE A 27 4.72 3.54 12.83
N SER A 28 4.04 3.16 11.77
CA SER A 28 2.67 2.70 11.84
C SER A 28 2.46 1.36 11.17
N LEU A 29 1.55 0.57 11.75
CA LEU A 29 1.06 -0.67 11.18
C LEU A 29 -0.45 -0.58 11.02
N SER A 30 -0.92 -0.79 9.80
CA SER A 30 -2.33 -0.68 9.44
C SER A 30 -2.83 -1.93 8.72
N GLY A 31 -4.07 -2.31 9.02
CA GLY A 31 -4.84 -3.18 8.15
C GLY A 31 -5.39 -2.38 6.97
N THR A 32 -5.39 -2.96 5.78
CA THR A 32 -5.81 -2.29 4.56
C THR A 32 -6.78 -3.12 3.75
N GLY A 33 -7.76 -2.47 3.11
CA GLY A 33 -8.64 -3.07 2.11
C GLY A 33 -8.22 -2.63 0.72
N LEU A 34 -8.28 -3.51 -0.26
CA LEU A 34 -8.05 -3.21 -1.66
C LEU A 34 -9.36 -3.33 -2.42
N ILE A 35 -9.77 -2.25 -3.08
CA ILE A 35 -10.98 -2.18 -3.88
C ILE A 35 -10.60 -1.68 -5.27
N GLU A 36 -10.61 -2.58 -6.24
CA GLU A 36 -10.32 -2.26 -7.63
C GLU A 36 -11.62 -1.99 -8.40
N PRO A 37 -11.69 -0.91 -9.19
CA PRO A 37 -12.86 -0.64 -10.02
C PRO A 37 -12.94 -1.62 -11.20
N PHE A 38 -14.15 -1.82 -11.69
CA PHE A 38 -14.38 -2.50 -12.96
C PHE A 38 -13.81 -1.65 -14.10
N ILE A 39 -13.04 -2.28 -15.00
CA ILE A 39 -12.44 -1.62 -16.15
C ILE A 39 -12.96 -2.29 -17.43
N ALA A 40 -13.69 -1.53 -18.24
CA ALA A 40 -14.00 -1.92 -19.60
C ALA A 40 -12.99 -1.30 -20.58
N SER A 41 -12.32 -2.12 -21.38
CA SER A 41 -11.47 -1.65 -22.46
C SER A 41 -12.24 -1.60 -23.78
N SER A 42 -11.83 -0.69 -24.66
CA SER A 42 -12.34 -0.61 -26.04
C SER A 42 -11.91 -1.79 -26.93
N THR A 43 -11.04 -2.65 -26.45
CA THR A 43 -10.49 -3.84 -27.12
C THR A 43 -11.11 -5.14 -26.62
N ASP A 44 -12.41 -5.18 -26.32
CA ASP A 44 -13.14 -6.37 -25.84
C ASP A 44 -12.57 -7.05 -24.58
N VAL A 45 -11.61 -6.41 -23.89
CA VAL A 45 -11.06 -6.90 -22.63
C VAL A 45 -11.69 -6.14 -21.48
N GLN A 46 -12.36 -6.88 -20.59
CA GLN A 46 -12.89 -6.35 -19.34
C GLN A 46 -12.09 -6.92 -18.19
N VAL A 47 -11.80 -6.07 -17.21
CA VAL A 47 -11.06 -6.46 -15.99
C VAL A 47 -11.92 -6.18 -14.79
N SER A 48 -12.13 -7.20 -13.96
CA SER A 48 -12.75 -7.06 -12.65
C SER A 48 -11.91 -7.76 -11.61
N SER A 49 -11.96 -7.26 -10.37
CA SER A 49 -11.23 -7.83 -9.28
C SER A 49 -12.12 -8.00 -8.05
N ASN A 50 -11.80 -8.94 -7.22
CA ASN A 50 -12.42 -9.11 -5.91
C ASN A 50 -11.80 -8.13 -4.90
N ARG A 51 -12.52 -7.91 -3.80
CA ARG A 51 -11.93 -7.16 -2.67
C ARG A 51 -10.86 -8.01 -2.01
N ALA A 52 -9.70 -7.43 -1.76
CA ALA A 52 -8.62 -8.06 -1.04
C ALA A 52 -8.31 -7.30 0.26
N PHE A 53 -7.70 -8.00 1.20
CA PHE A 53 -7.21 -7.42 2.45
C PHE A 53 -5.69 -7.53 2.49
N GLY A 54 -5.08 -6.64 3.27
CA GLY A 54 -3.64 -6.58 3.39
C GLY A 54 -3.17 -5.89 4.65
N ALA A 55 -1.87 -5.63 4.69
CA ALA A 55 -1.21 -4.86 5.72
C ALA A 55 -0.35 -3.77 5.08
N LEU A 56 -0.23 -2.65 5.77
CA LEU A 56 0.58 -1.51 5.40
C LEU A 56 1.49 -1.16 6.59
N LEU A 57 2.79 -1.14 6.34
CA LEU A 57 3.80 -0.63 7.25
C LEU A 57 4.26 0.72 6.73
N SER A 58 4.22 1.75 7.56
CA SER A 58 4.66 3.10 7.20
C SER A 58 5.69 3.61 8.19
N TYR A 59 6.68 4.31 7.69
CA TYR A 59 7.65 5.06 8.48
C TYR A 59 7.60 6.51 8.06
N ARG A 60 7.34 7.41 9.01
CA ARG A 60 7.20 8.85 8.78
C ARG A 60 8.29 9.63 9.49
N PHE A 61 8.94 10.50 8.75
CA PHE A 61 9.94 11.44 9.25
C PHE A 61 9.41 12.87 9.17
N MET A 62 9.24 13.54 10.30
CA MET A 62 8.72 14.91 10.39
C MET A 62 9.80 15.91 9.96
N LEU A 63 9.55 16.64 8.90
CA LEU A 63 10.37 17.77 8.44
C LEU A 63 10.06 19.03 9.26
N THR A 64 8.78 19.24 9.53
CA THR A 64 8.23 20.33 10.34
C THR A 64 7.06 19.80 11.16
N PRO A 65 6.53 20.51 12.15
CA PRO A 65 5.36 20.07 12.92
C PRO A 65 4.12 19.73 12.05
N SER A 66 4.08 20.20 10.81
CA SER A 66 2.93 20.00 9.91
C SER A 66 3.30 19.36 8.57
N SER A 67 4.55 18.90 8.38
CA SER A 67 5.01 18.31 7.12
C SER A 67 5.94 17.15 7.38
N ALA A 68 5.77 16.06 6.67
CA ALA A 68 6.60 14.88 6.82
C ALA A 68 6.89 14.21 5.46
N LEU A 69 7.94 13.40 5.44
CA LEU A 69 8.16 12.40 4.41
C LEU A 69 7.79 11.03 4.99
N GLU A 70 7.10 10.26 4.20
CA GLU A 70 6.67 8.92 4.57
C GLU A 70 7.14 7.89 3.55
N VAL A 71 7.61 6.74 4.04
CA VAL A 71 7.93 5.58 3.22
C VAL A 71 7.00 4.45 3.63
N ASN A 72 6.38 3.81 2.65
CA ASN A 72 5.38 2.79 2.85
C ASN A 72 5.80 1.48 2.21
N TYR A 73 5.48 0.38 2.88
CA TYR A 73 5.49 -0.96 2.34
C TYR A 73 4.14 -1.62 2.60
N GLY A 74 3.42 -1.88 1.53
CA GLY A 74 2.12 -2.54 1.56
C GLY A 74 2.19 -3.95 0.96
N MET A 75 1.38 -4.86 1.50
CA MET A 75 1.20 -6.20 0.94
C MET A 75 -0.27 -6.60 1.07
N THR A 76 -0.88 -6.96 -0.06
CA THR A 76 -2.24 -7.52 -0.07
C THR A 76 -2.19 -9.03 -0.17
N TYR A 77 -3.15 -9.65 0.50
CA TYR A 77 -3.39 -11.09 0.40
C TYR A 77 -4.30 -11.35 -0.80
N GLU A 78 -4.05 -12.41 -1.52
CA GLU A 78 -4.86 -13.01 -2.58
C GLU A 78 -5.93 -12.11 -3.25
N ASN A 79 -5.52 -11.35 -4.25
CA ASN A 79 -6.42 -10.61 -5.12
C ASN A 79 -6.68 -11.41 -6.41
N ASN A 80 -7.93 -11.67 -6.73
CA ASN A 80 -8.30 -12.44 -7.91
C ASN A 80 -8.71 -11.48 -9.03
N ILE A 81 -7.85 -11.34 -10.04
CA ILE A 81 -8.06 -10.49 -11.19
C ILE A 81 -8.66 -11.33 -12.32
N HIS A 82 -9.86 -10.98 -12.74
CA HIS A 82 -10.61 -11.63 -13.81
C HIS A 82 -10.48 -10.82 -15.11
N PHE A 83 -9.94 -11.43 -16.13
CA PHE A 83 -9.86 -10.87 -17.47
C PHE A 83 -10.86 -11.58 -18.38
N TYR A 84 -11.73 -10.80 -19.00
CA TYR A 84 -12.69 -11.28 -19.97
C TYR A 84 -12.26 -10.79 -21.35
N ALA A 85 -11.63 -11.68 -22.13
CA ALA A 85 -11.25 -11.44 -23.53
C ALA A 85 -12.07 -12.40 -24.41
N ASN A 86 -13.12 -11.90 -25.03
CA ASN A 86 -14.07 -12.72 -25.80
C ASN A 86 -13.37 -13.55 -26.89
N PRO A 87 -13.56 -14.92 -26.97
CA PRO A 87 -14.44 -15.73 -26.13
C PRO A 87 -13.84 -16.26 -24.83
N ASN A 88 -12.60 -15.92 -24.51
CA ASN A 88 -11.84 -16.52 -23.42
C ASN A 88 -11.97 -15.74 -22.11
N ARG A 89 -11.90 -16.48 -21.00
CA ARG A 89 -11.84 -15.92 -19.64
C ARG A 89 -10.57 -16.39 -18.97
N TYR A 90 -9.84 -15.44 -18.38
CA TYR A 90 -8.60 -15.73 -17.67
C TYR A 90 -8.72 -15.24 -16.23
N ASN A 91 -8.22 -16.04 -15.32
CA ASN A 91 -8.22 -15.77 -13.90
C ASN A 91 -6.78 -15.72 -13.41
N VAL A 92 -6.36 -14.61 -12.80
CA VAL A 92 -5.02 -14.48 -12.26
C VAL A 92 -5.13 -14.16 -10.77
N LEU A 93 -4.82 -15.16 -9.94
CA LEU A 93 -4.69 -14.93 -8.51
C LEU A 93 -3.36 -14.22 -8.24
N THR A 94 -3.41 -13.04 -7.67
CA THR A 94 -2.28 -12.14 -7.56
C THR A 94 -2.09 -11.67 -6.13
N ARG A 95 -0.85 -11.58 -5.69
CA ARG A 95 -0.44 -10.82 -4.50
C ARG A 95 0.15 -9.51 -4.96
N THR A 96 -0.35 -8.40 -4.44
CA THR A 96 0.17 -7.08 -4.77
C THR A 96 1.04 -6.56 -3.63
N GLN A 97 2.26 -6.13 -3.96
CA GLN A 97 3.13 -5.40 -3.04
C GLN A 97 3.23 -3.95 -3.50
N GLU A 98 3.27 -3.04 -2.55
CA GLU A 98 3.47 -1.61 -2.77
C GLU A 98 4.74 -1.17 -2.07
N ILE A 99 5.57 -0.40 -2.77
CA ILE A 99 6.65 0.40 -2.18
C ILE A 99 6.39 1.83 -2.62
N SER A 100 6.19 2.73 -1.67
CA SER A 100 5.89 4.14 -2.00
C SER A 100 6.61 5.11 -1.07
N GLY A 101 6.80 6.32 -1.59
CA GLY A 101 7.26 7.46 -0.82
C GLY A 101 6.26 8.59 -0.97
N ALA A 102 5.85 9.22 0.13
CA ALA A 102 4.85 10.27 0.11
C ALA A 102 5.34 11.51 0.86
N TYR A 103 4.90 12.67 0.38
CA TYR A 103 4.89 13.88 1.18
C TYR A 103 3.55 13.97 1.90
N VAL A 104 3.61 14.17 3.22
CA VAL A 104 2.44 14.26 4.09
C VAL A 104 2.31 15.67 4.63
N ARG A 105 1.12 16.24 4.53
CA ARG A 105 0.77 17.51 5.15
C ARG A 105 -0.30 17.31 6.19
N SER A 106 0.01 17.63 7.45
CA SER A 106 -0.89 17.50 8.60
C SER A 106 -1.45 18.85 9.02
N PHE A 107 -2.70 18.83 9.50
CA PHE A 107 -3.43 19.97 10.03
C PHE A 107 -3.82 19.64 11.48
N THR A 108 -3.03 20.14 12.43
CA THR A 108 -3.24 19.81 13.85
C THR A 108 -4.41 20.57 14.45
N TYR A 109 -5.37 19.85 15.00
CA TYR A 109 -6.46 20.43 15.77
C TYR A 109 -6.68 19.62 17.06
N ARG A 110 -6.03 20.06 18.15
CA ARG A 110 -6.05 19.36 19.45
C ARG A 110 -5.51 17.91 19.29
N LYS A 111 -6.36 16.92 19.62
CA LYS A 111 -6.07 15.48 19.49
C LYS A 111 -6.35 14.92 18.09
N PHE A 112 -6.96 15.70 17.21
CA PHE A 112 -7.26 15.31 15.83
C PHE A 112 -6.25 15.93 14.88
N ASN A 113 -5.59 15.11 14.12
CA ASN A 113 -4.59 15.53 13.15
C ASN A 113 -5.01 15.03 11.74
N PRO A 114 -5.93 15.73 11.06
CA PRO A 114 -6.21 15.46 9.67
C PRO A 114 -4.94 15.63 8.84
N PHE A 115 -4.76 14.79 7.83
CA PHE A 115 -3.62 14.87 6.94
C PHE A 115 -4.01 14.50 5.51
N VAL A 116 -3.19 14.96 4.58
CA VAL A 116 -3.23 14.57 3.17
C VAL A 116 -1.85 14.12 2.75
N GLU A 117 -1.78 13.19 1.83
CA GLU A 117 -0.54 12.68 1.30
C GLU A 117 -0.57 12.51 -0.21
N ALA A 118 0.60 12.59 -0.84
CA ALA A 118 0.79 12.23 -2.23
C ALA A 118 2.25 11.89 -2.51
N GLY A 119 2.49 10.99 -3.46
CA GLY A 119 3.84 10.65 -3.86
C GLY A 119 3.95 9.53 -4.89
N PRO A 120 5.16 9.22 -5.34
CA PRO A 120 5.43 8.13 -6.27
C PRO A 120 5.31 6.77 -5.59
N ALA A 121 4.95 5.75 -6.38
CA ALA A 121 4.84 4.37 -5.94
C ALA A 121 5.28 3.38 -7.01
N ALA A 122 5.74 2.22 -6.56
CA ALA A 122 5.95 1.03 -7.38
C ALA A 122 5.05 -0.09 -6.86
N PHE A 123 4.29 -0.67 -7.78
CA PHE A 123 3.37 -1.78 -7.50
C PHE A 123 3.89 -3.05 -8.15
N ILE A 124 4.12 -4.08 -7.34
CA ILE A 124 4.65 -5.36 -7.77
C ILE A 124 3.52 -6.38 -7.72
N PHE A 125 3.10 -6.86 -8.88
CA PHE A 125 2.07 -7.87 -9.03
C PHE A 125 2.70 -9.25 -9.16
N LEU A 126 2.47 -10.11 -8.14
CA LEU A 126 3.02 -11.46 -8.08
C LEU A 126 1.91 -12.48 -8.33
N PRO A 127 1.84 -13.10 -9.51
CA PRO A 127 0.85 -14.14 -9.77
C PRO A 127 1.17 -15.41 -8.98
N ILE A 128 0.13 -16.02 -8.40
CA ILE A 128 0.20 -17.27 -7.64
C ILE A 128 -0.18 -18.41 -8.59
N ARG A 129 0.78 -19.26 -8.94
CA ARG A 129 0.63 -20.24 -10.03
C ARG A 129 -0.29 -21.43 -9.70
N ASN A 130 -0.43 -21.88 -8.50
CA ASN A 130 -1.06 -23.18 -8.20
C ASN A 130 -2.45 -23.10 -7.57
N SER A 131 -3.08 -21.93 -7.49
CA SER A 131 -4.35 -21.74 -6.79
C SER A 131 -5.27 -20.82 -7.58
N GLY A 132 -5.95 -21.36 -8.61
CA GLY A 132 -6.98 -20.62 -9.33
C GLY A 132 -6.51 -19.76 -10.49
N THR A 133 -5.21 -19.74 -10.81
CA THR A 133 -4.70 -19.13 -12.04
C THR A 133 -4.96 -20.08 -13.21
N THR A 134 -5.67 -19.60 -14.21
CA THR A 134 -5.80 -20.35 -15.48
C THR A 134 -4.41 -20.59 -16.06
N SER A 135 -4.19 -21.69 -16.78
CA SER A 135 -2.89 -22.18 -17.29
C SER A 135 -2.19 -21.22 -18.27
N LEU A 136 -1.95 -19.99 -17.83
CA LEU A 136 -1.13 -19.00 -18.49
C LEU A 136 0.25 -18.96 -17.83
N ASP A 137 1.30 -18.87 -18.62
CA ASP A 137 2.66 -18.63 -18.08
C ASP A 137 2.84 -17.15 -17.74
N VAL A 138 2.06 -16.70 -16.74
CA VAL A 138 2.09 -15.31 -16.24
C VAL A 138 3.33 -15.07 -15.42
N LYS A 139 3.96 -13.91 -15.66
CA LYS A 139 5.17 -13.47 -14.95
C LYS A 139 4.86 -12.35 -13.96
N GLN A 140 5.73 -12.20 -12.98
CA GLN A 140 5.72 -11.03 -12.10
C GLN A 140 5.88 -9.77 -12.93
N GLU A 141 5.07 -8.75 -12.61
CA GLU A 141 5.14 -7.45 -13.27
C GLU A 141 5.23 -6.32 -12.24
N THR A 142 6.06 -5.32 -12.53
CA THR A 142 6.18 -4.12 -11.71
C THR A 142 5.69 -2.92 -12.51
N GLN A 143 4.73 -2.20 -11.97
CA GLN A 143 4.17 -0.99 -12.54
C GLN A 143 4.52 0.22 -11.67
N LEU A 144 4.98 1.28 -12.31
CA LEU A 144 5.16 2.57 -11.65
C LEU A 144 3.87 3.35 -11.65
N GLY A 145 3.64 4.10 -10.59
CA GLY A 145 2.45 4.89 -10.41
C GLY A 145 2.61 5.94 -9.32
N ALA A 146 1.50 6.34 -8.77
CA ALA A 146 1.45 7.32 -7.69
C ALA A 146 0.42 6.91 -6.65
N ILE A 147 0.64 7.36 -5.42
CA ILE A 147 -0.35 7.32 -4.34
C ILE A 147 -0.81 8.73 -4.00
N TYR A 148 -2.02 8.83 -3.52
CA TYR A 148 -2.57 10.00 -2.87
C TYR A 148 -3.56 9.55 -1.80
N GLY A 149 -3.72 10.35 -0.76
CA GLY A 149 -4.60 9.96 0.34
C GLY A 149 -5.01 11.14 1.21
N ALA A 150 -6.01 10.88 2.01
CA ALA A 150 -6.42 11.73 3.08
C ALA A 150 -6.83 10.88 4.29
N GLY A 151 -6.48 11.33 5.47
CA GLY A 151 -6.73 10.59 6.69
C GLY A 151 -6.84 11.48 7.90
N ILE A 152 -7.07 10.83 9.01
CA ILE A 152 -7.11 11.44 10.33
C ILE A 152 -6.30 10.57 11.31
N ALA A 153 -5.43 11.20 12.07
CA ALA A 153 -4.78 10.60 13.20
C ALA A 153 -5.42 11.13 14.48
N TYR A 154 -5.77 10.23 15.39
CA TYR A 154 -6.30 10.56 16.70
C TYR A 154 -5.31 10.18 17.77
N GLU A 155 -4.83 11.18 18.51
CA GLU A 155 -3.87 11.01 19.61
C GLU A 155 -4.54 10.35 20.81
N ILE A 156 -4.15 9.10 21.10
CA ILE A 156 -4.55 8.37 22.31
C ILE A 156 -3.63 8.76 23.46
N SER A 157 -2.33 8.83 23.17
CA SER A 157 -1.29 9.21 24.12
C SER A 157 -0.17 9.93 23.38
N PRO A 158 0.77 10.60 24.11
CA PRO A 158 1.91 11.27 23.46
C PRO A 158 2.76 10.38 22.55
N SER A 159 2.66 9.05 22.70
CA SER A 159 3.44 8.08 21.92
C SER A 159 2.58 7.25 20.95
N PHE A 160 1.26 7.34 20.99
CA PHE A 160 0.40 6.47 20.19
C PHE A 160 -0.80 7.22 19.56
N ASP A 161 -0.97 7.02 18.26
CA ASP A 161 -2.13 7.46 17.49
C ASP A 161 -2.89 6.27 16.89
N ILE A 162 -4.21 6.41 16.77
CA ILE A 162 -4.99 5.63 15.80
C ILE A 162 -5.07 6.44 14.51
N ARG A 163 -4.80 5.78 13.38
CA ARG A 163 -4.90 6.38 12.05
C ARG A 163 -5.96 5.69 11.22
N ALA A 164 -6.86 6.47 10.66
CA ALA A 164 -7.80 6.04 9.64
C ALA A 164 -7.54 6.86 8.38
N GLU A 165 -7.39 6.18 7.25
CA GLU A 165 -6.99 6.82 6.00
C GLU A 165 -7.71 6.20 4.82
N TYR A 166 -7.96 7.00 3.80
CA TYR A 166 -8.44 6.56 2.51
C TYR A 166 -7.42 6.94 1.44
N ARG A 167 -6.78 5.93 0.86
CA ARG A 167 -5.73 6.07 -0.14
C ARG A 167 -6.25 5.71 -1.52
N GLY A 168 -5.75 6.42 -2.52
CA GLY A 168 -5.89 6.08 -3.93
C GLY A 168 -4.53 5.71 -4.50
N MET A 169 -4.48 4.66 -5.31
CA MET A 169 -3.29 4.18 -6.00
C MET A 169 -3.54 4.25 -7.50
N ILE A 170 -2.82 5.12 -8.20
CA ILE A 170 -2.94 5.27 -9.65
C ILE A 170 -1.81 4.47 -10.31
N THR A 171 -2.16 3.48 -11.10
CA THR A 171 -1.19 2.64 -11.82
C THR A 171 -1.76 2.13 -13.12
N LYS A 172 -0.94 1.52 -13.97
CA LYS A 172 -1.41 0.79 -15.15
C LYS A 172 -1.93 -0.58 -14.77
N VAL A 173 -2.93 -1.05 -15.51
CA VAL A 173 -3.43 -2.43 -15.39
C VAL A 173 -2.31 -3.39 -15.76
N PRO A 174 -1.98 -4.38 -14.89
CA PRO A 174 -0.92 -5.34 -15.17
C PRO A 174 -1.28 -6.22 -16.37
N THR A 175 -0.33 -6.49 -17.22
CA THR A 175 -0.45 -7.34 -18.43
C THR A 175 0.13 -8.72 -18.21
N PHE A 176 0.94 -8.89 -17.16
CA PHE A 176 1.67 -10.12 -16.83
C PHE A 176 2.52 -10.68 -17.97
N ASP A 177 3.06 -9.77 -18.82
CA ASP A 177 3.84 -10.11 -20.04
C ASP A 177 2.99 -10.86 -21.11
N TYR A 178 1.67 -10.68 -21.08
CA TYR A 178 0.74 -11.32 -22.01
C TYR A 178 0.01 -10.27 -22.85
N SER A 179 0.28 -10.24 -24.16
CA SER A 179 -0.26 -9.22 -25.06
C SER A 179 -1.79 -9.20 -25.12
N VAL A 180 -2.43 -10.38 -24.94
CA VAL A 180 -3.89 -10.52 -24.93
C VAL A 180 -4.54 -9.84 -23.72
N LEU A 181 -3.80 -9.68 -22.61
CA LEU A 181 -4.29 -9.03 -21.39
C LEU A 181 -4.03 -7.51 -21.38
N ASN A 182 -3.39 -6.98 -22.42
CA ASN A 182 -3.00 -5.59 -22.49
C ASN A 182 -4.21 -4.67 -22.73
N THR A 183 -4.61 -3.94 -21.72
CA THR A 183 -5.67 -2.93 -21.79
C THR A 183 -5.12 -1.53 -22.10
N ASN A 184 -3.82 -1.31 -21.89
CA ASN A 184 -3.13 0.00 -21.96
C ASN A 184 -3.84 1.12 -21.20
N LYS A 185 -4.54 0.79 -20.11
CA LYS A 185 -5.30 1.76 -19.30
C LYS A 185 -4.67 1.98 -17.95
N TRP A 186 -4.80 3.21 -17.47
CA TRP A 186 -4.56 3.56 -16.09
C TRP A 186 -5.84 3.31 -15.29
N TYR A 187 -5.68 2.89 -14.04
CA TYR A 187 -6.81 2.72 -13.13
C TYR A 187 -6.45 3.22 -11.73
N ASN A 188 -7.47 3.50 -10.97
CA ASN A 188 -7.35 3.95 -9.59
C ASN A 188 -7.85 2.84 -8.65
N ILE A 189 -6.97 2.36 -7.81
CA ILE A 189 -7.28 1.37 -6.78
C ILE A 189 -7.56 2.13 -5.49
N TYR A 190 -8.64 1.80 -4.82
CA TYR A 190 -9.01 2.39 -3.53
C TYR A 190 -8.55 1.50 -2.38
N ASN A 191 -7.93 2.12 -1.39
CA ASN A 191 -7.26 1.42 -0.30
C ASN A 191 -7.59 2.11 1.05
N PRO A 192 -8.77 1.81 1.65
CA PRO A 192 -9.06 2.24 3.01
C PRO A 192 -8.15 1.52 4.00
N THR A 193 -7.56 2.26 4.94
CA THR A 193 -6.65 1.75 5.96
C THR A 193 -7.09 2.15 7.36
N LEU A 194 -6.79 1.28 8.33
CA LEU A 194 -6.95 1.55 9.75
C LEU A 194 -5.79 0.94 10.52
N GLY A 195 -5.13 1.72 11.36
CA GLY A 195 -3.94 1.25 12.06
C GLY A 195 -3.56 2.07 13.27
N VAL A 196 -2.41 1.74 13.82
CA VAL A 196 -1.81 2.38 14.99
C VAL A 196 -0.41 2.87 14.61
N ALA A 197 -0.09 4.08 15.04
CA ALA A 197 1.24 4.67 14.91
C ALA A 197 1.89 4.84 16.29
N TYR A 198 3.19 4.63 16.33
CA TYR A 198 4.05 4.86 17.50
C TYR A 198 5.05 5.96 17.19
N HIS A 199 5.08 6.98 18.03
CA HIS A 199 5.99 8.14 17.95
C HIS A 199 7.21 7.95 18.84
N PHE A 200 8.40 8.26 18.32
CA PHE A 200 9.69 8.13 19.05
C PHE A 200 10.71 9.19 18.65
#